data_de6154c36be17e585861f19f8f7b3e76
#
_entry.id   de6154c36be17e585861f19f8f7b3e76
#
_cell.length_a   1.000
_cell.length_b   1.000
_cell.length_c   1.000
_cell.angle_alpha   90.00
_cell.angle_beta   90.00
_cell.angle_gamma   90.00
#
_symmetry.space_group_name_H-M   'P 1'
#
loop_
_entity.id
_entity.type
_entity.pdbx_description
1 polymer ?
#
loop_
_entity_poly.entity_id
_entity_poly.type
_entity_poly.pdbx_seq_one_letter_code
_entity_poly.pdbx_strand_id
1 'polypeptide(L)'
;MPTIVVEVMPKAELLDPAGKAVTGALTRLGRSEFSAVRIGKRFELTVEGEVTEAILAEAQHLADDMLSNSVIEDVVRVYVLEAAVTGTPA
;
A
#
# COMPACT_ATOMS: atom_id res chain seq x y z
N MET A 1 6.26 -6.17 18.93
CA MET A 1 7.16 -6.24 17.77
C MET A 1 6.78 -5.17 16.77
N PRO A 2 7.72 -4.38 16.29
CA PRO A 2 7.39 -3.35 15.32
C PRO A 2 7.01 -3.94 13.97
N THR A 3 6.28 -3.17 13.22
CA THR A 3 5.82 -3.57 11.89
C THR A 3 6.29 -2.52 10.88
N ILE A 4 6.85 -2.98 9.77
CA ILE A 4 7.15 -2.11 8.65
C ILE A 4 6.02 -2.25 7.65
N VAL A 5 5.44 -1.13 7.26
CA VAL A 5 4.35 -1.10 6.30
C VAL A 5 4.89 -0.69 4.94
N VAL A 6 4.54 -1.47 3.93
CA VAL A 6 4.87 -1.15 2.53
C VAL A 6 3.56 -0.96 1.79
N GLU A 7 3.42 0.17 1.14
CA GLU A 7 2.23 0.47 0.34
C GLU A 7 2.60 0.57 -1.12
N VAL A 8 1.87 -0.16 -1.95
CA VAL A 8 2.12 -0.31 -3.38
C VAL A 8 0.86 0.06 -4.14
N MET A 9 1.02 0.88 -5.16
CA MET A 9 -0.10 1.29 -6.03
C MET A 9 0.24 0.97 -7.48
N PRO A 10 -0.77 0.67 -8.31
CA PRO A 10 -0.55 0.57 -9.75
C PRO A 10 -0.08 1.91 -10.32
N LYS A 11 0.74 1.86 -11.33
CA LYS A 11 1.20 3.08 -12.00
C LYS A 11 0.00 3.85 -12.56
N ALA A 12 0.05 5.18 -12.43
CA ALA A 12 -1.09 6.03 -12.79
C ALA A 12 -1.47 5.93 -14.27
N GLU A 13 -0.50 5.70 -15.13
CA GLU A 13 -0.71 5.61 -16.56
C GLU A 13 -1.25 4.27 -17.03
N LEU A 14 -1.36 3.30 -16.13
CA LEU A 14 -1.82 1.96 -16.48
C LEU A 14 -3.29 1.77 -16.17
N LEU A 15 -3.90 0.82 -16.88
CA LEU A 15 -5.29 0.46 -16.66
C LEU A 15 -5.47 -0.15 -15.28
N ASP A 16 -6.47 0.34 -14.56
CA ASP A 16 -6.85 -0.18 -13.24
C ASP A 16 -8.29 -0.67 -13.29
N PRO A 17 -8.52 -1.91 -13.76
CA PRO A 17 -9.88 -2.41 -13.89
C PRO A 17 -10.65 -2.47 -12.57
N ALA A 18 -9.97 -2.81 -11.48
CA ALA A 18 -10.61 -2.90 -10.17
C ALA A 18 -11.07 -1.53 -9.68
N GLY A 19 -10.20 -0.52 -9.80
CA GLY A 19 -10.55 0.84 -9.43
C GLY A 19 -11.68 1.40 -10.29
N LYS A 20 -11.64 1.10 -11.57
CA LYS A 20 -12.72 1.54 -12.50
C LYS A 20 -14.05 0.89 -12.17
N ALA A 21 -14.04 -0.38 -11.80
CA ALA A 21 -15.25 -1.08 -11.42
C ALA A 21 -15.90 -0.45 -10.19
N VAL A 22 -15.08 -0.10 -9.19
CA VAL A 22 -15.60 0.58 -7.98
C VAL A 22 -16.11 1.97 -8.32
N THR A 23 -15.39 2.71 -9.14
CA THR A 23 -15.81 4.04 -9.57
C THR A 23 -17.16 3.98 -10.27
N GLY A 24 -17.33 3.01 -11.17
CA GLY A 24 -18.59 2.81 -11.88
C GLY A 24 -19.73 2.46 -10.94
N ALA A 25 -19.46 1.62 -9.94
CA ALA A 25 -20.48 1.26 -8.95
C ALA A 25 -20.91 2.47 -8.13
N LEU A 26 -19.98 3.32 -7.73
CA LEU A 26 -20.30 4.55 -7.00
C LEU A 26 -21.15 5.49 -7.83
N THR A 27 -20.84 5.62 -9.10
CA THR A 27 -21.64 6.44 -10.01
C THR A 27 -23.08 5.92 -10.11
N ARG A 28 -23.23 4.61 -10.23
CA ARG A 28 -24.57 3.98 -10.30
C ARG A 28 -25.37 4.18 -9.01
N LEU A 29 -24.68 4.31 -7.88
CA LEU A 29 -25.32 4.54 -6.59
C LEU A 29 -25.58 6.03 -6.32
N GLY A 30 -25.30 6.90 -7.27
CA GLY A 30 -25.51 8.33 -7.12
C GLY A 30 -24.42 9.04 -6.32
N ARG A 31 -23.25 8.44 -6.18
CA ARG A 31 -22.14 9.02 -5.43
C ARG A 31 -21.15 9.70 -6.37
N SER A 32 -21.62 10.69 -7.10
CA SER A 32 -20.81 11.35 -8.12
C SER A 32 -19.70 12.25 -7.57
N GLU A 33 -19.70 12.52 -6.25
CA GLU A 33 -18.62 13.26 -5.62
C GLU A 33 -17.29 12.49 -5.64
N PHE A 34 -17.33 11.18 -5.86
CA PHE A 34 -16.13 10.35 -5.96
C PHE A 34 -15.85 10.09 -7.45
N SER A 35 -14.96 10.90 -8.01
CA SER A 35 -14.70 10.85 -9.46
C SER A 35 -13.76 9.74 -9.88
N ALA A 36 -12.95 9.21 -8.94
CA ALA A 36 -12.01 8.15 -9.24
C ALA A 36 -11.70 7.35 -7.99
N VAL A 37 -11.47 6.06 -8.17
CA VAL A 37 -11.03 5.15 -7.11
C VAL A 37 -9.85 4.37 -7.63
N ARG A 38 -8.82 4.24 -6.79
CA ARG A 38 -7.66 3.43 -7.09
C ARG A 38 -7.47 2.41 -5.99
N ILE A 39 -7.05 1.21 -6.38
CA ILE A 39 -6.86 0.11 -5.44
C ILE A 39 -5.39 -0.31 -5.47
N GLY A 40 -4.80 -0.40 -4.30
CA GLY A 40 -3.43 -0.83 -4.14
C GLY A 40 -3.30 -1.94 -3.11
N LYS A 41 -2.06 -2.21 -2.72
CA LYS A 41 -1.72 -3.26 -1.76
C LYS A 41 -1.00 -2.66 -0.58
N ARG A 42 -1.21 -3.24 0.58
CA ARG A 42 -0.48 -2.91 1.79
C ARG A 42 0.11 -4.20 2.36
N PHE A 43 1.42 -4.17 2.58
CA PHE A 43 2.12 -5.28 3.22
C PHE A 43 2.54 -4.86 4.61
N GLU A 44 2.36 -5.74 5.57
CA GLU A 44 2.80 -5.51 6.95
C GLU A 44 3.87 -6.53 7.29
N LEU A 45 5.09 -6.05 7.47
CA LEU A 45 6.24 -6.89 7.76
C LEU A 45 6.56 -6.80 9.25
N THR A 46 6.28 -7.86 9.97
CA THR A 46 6.58 -7.91 11.40
C THR A 46 8.07 -8.17 11.59
N VAL A 47 8.72 -7.33 12.38
CA VAL A 47 10.15 -7.44 12.66
C VAL A 47 10.35 -7.96 14.07
N GLU A 48 11.15 -9.01 14.23
CA GLU A 48 11.53 -9.47 15.53
C GLU A 48 12.72 -8.64 16.01
N GLY A 49 12.52 -7.92 17.10
CA GLY A 49 13.52 -7.01 17.63
C GLY A 49 13.29 -5.57 17.15
N GLU A 50 14.37 -4.81 17.12
CA GLU A 50 14.28 -3.39 16.77
C GLU A 50 14.41 -3.18 15.28
N VAL A 51 13.73 -2.16 14.79
CA VAL A 51 13.91 -1.73 13.41
C VAL A 51 15.13 -0.81 13.33
N THR A 52 16.14 -1.28 12.63
CA THR A 52 17.35 -0.50 12.38
C THR A 52 17.32 0.05 10.97
N GLU A 53 18.27 0.95 10.67
CA GLU A 53 18.39 1.46 9.31
C GLU A 53 18.65 0.33 8.30
N ALA A 54 19.43 -0.67 8.70
CA ALA A 54 19.69 -1.82 7.86
C ALA A 54 18.41 -2.62 7.56
N ILE A 55 17.55 -2.79 8.55
CA ILE A 55 16.28 -3.48 8.40
C ILE A 55 15.35 -2.67 7.49
N LEU A 56 15.30 -1.36 7.66
CA LEU A 56 14.49 -0.51 6.79
C LEU A 56 14.99 -0.55 5.34
N ALA A 57 16.31 -0.53 5.14
CA ALA A 57 16.88 -0.63 3.81
C ALA A 57 16.54 -1.97 3.17
N GLU A 58 16.57 -3.04 3.94
CA GLU A 58 16.21 -4.37 3.47
C GLU A 58 14.73 -4.41 3.08
N ALA A 59 13.86 -3.81 3.88
CA ALA A 59 12.44 -3.74 3.57
C ALA A 59 12.19 -2.97 2.27
N GLN A 60 12.92 -1.89 2.06
CA GLN A 60 12.84 -1.12 0.83
C GLN A 60 13.25 -1.97 -0.37
N HIS A 61 14.32 -2.73 -0.23
CA HIS A 61 14.79 -3.63 -1.26
C HIS A 61 13.76 -4.71 -1.59
N LEU A 62 13.19 -5.32 -0.56
CA LEU A 62 12.16 -6.33 -0.75
C LEU A 62 10.91 -5.75 -1.41
N ALA A 63 10.56 -4.52 -1.05
CA ALA A 63 9.42 -3.85 -1.65
C ALA A 63 9.61 -3.70 -3.16
N ASP A 64 10.81 -3.28 -3.56
CA ASP A 64 11.10 -3.09 -4.98
C ASP A 64 11.24 -4.41 -5.73
N ASP A 65 11.84 -5.43 -5.10
CA ASP A 65 12.20 -6.68 -5.77
C ASP A 65 11.08 -7.72 -5.76
N MET A 66 10.32 -7.79 -4.67
CA MET A 66 9.37 -8.89 -4.45
C MET A 66 7.94 -8.45 -4.26
N LEU A 67 7.73 -7.39 -3.49
CA LEU A 67 6.39 -7.02 -3.05
C LEU A 67 5.64 -6.22 -4.10
N SER A 68 6.35 -5.60 -5.00
CA SER A 68 5.74 -4.89 -6.12
C SER A 68 6.23 -5.46 -7.44
N ASN A 69 5.40 -5.29 -8.45
CA ASN A 69 5.82 -5.57 -9.82
C ASN A 69 6.22 -4.24 -10.44
N SER A 70 7.52 -3.97 -10.53
CA SER A 70 8.03 -2.67 -10.95
C SER A 70 7.62 -2.26 -12.37
N VAL A 71 7.14 -3.19 -13.17
CA VAL A 71 6.63 -2.87 -14.51
C VAL A 71 5.29 -2.16 -14.42
N ILE A 72 4.44 -2.55 -13.48
CA ILE A 72 3.06 -2.06 -13.40
C ILE A 72 2.73 -1.38 -12.08
N GLU A 73 3.63 -1.44 -11.08
CA GLU A 73 3.36 -0.93 -9.74
C GLU A 73 4.51 -0.07 -9.25
N ASP A 74 4.17 0.87 -8.37
CA ASP A 74 5.14 1.70 -7.67
C ASP A 74 5.01 1.49 -6.17
N VAL A 75 6.13 1.44 -5.49
CA VAL A 75 6.15 1.50 -4.03
C VAL A 75 5.99 2.97 -3.65
N VAL A 76 4.89 3.28 -2.99
CA VAL A 76 4.59 4.69 -2.67
C VAL A 76 4.98 5.08 -1.26
N ARG A 77 5.01 4.13 -0.33
CA ARG A 77 5.43 4.41 1.04
C ARG A 77 6.05 3.18 1.69
N VAL A 78 7.08 3.42 2.49
CA VAL A 78 7.63 2.43 3.42
C VAL A 78 7.82 3.14 4.75
N TYR A 79 7.21 2.64 5.80
CA TYR A 79 7.31 3.31 7.11
C TYR A 79 7.16 2.30 8.25
N VAL A 80 7.56 2.74 9.44
CA VAL A 80 7.45 1.94 10.65
C VAL A 80 6.15 2.28 11.36
N LEU A 81 5.37 1.24 11.66
CA LEU A 81 4.17 1.40 12.47
C LEU A 81 4.50 0.96 13.90
N GLU A 82 4.31 1.87 14.85
CA GLU A 82 4.58 1.56 16.25
C GLU A 82 3.55 0.58 16.79
N ALA A 83 4.06 -0.48 17.41
CA ALA A 83 3.19 -1.51 17.97
C ALA A 83 2.31 -0.99 19.10
N ALA A 84 2.70 0.12 19.72
CA ALA A 84 1.94 0.68 20.83
C ALA A 84 0.63 1.33 20.41
N VAL A 85 0.41 1.52 19.13
CA VAL A 85 -0.83 2.10 18.63
C VAL A 85 -1.90 1.02 18.65
N THR A 86 -2.58 0.90 19.78
CA THR A 86 -3.58 -0.11 19.98
C THR A 86 -4.96 0.50 19.84
N GLY A 87 -5.91 -0.33 19.40
CA GLY A 87 -7.27 0.09 19.30
C GLY A 87 -7.53 1.13 18.24
N THR A 88 -6.59 1.37 17.38
CA THR A 88 -6.76 2.32 16.30
C THR A 88 -7.22 1.56 15.07
N PRO A 89 -8.47 1.66 14.74
CA PRO A 89 -8.93 1.06 13.49
C PRO A 89 -8.27 1.78 12.33
N ALA A 90 -8.01 1.05 11.34
CA ALA A 90 -7.43 1.64 10.15
C ALA A 90 -8.35 2.70 9.58
#